data_bd255355004db57fc18f27d550ac36c5
#
_entry.id   bd255355004db57fc18f27d550ac36c5
#
_cell.length_a   1.000
_cell.length_b   1.000
_cell.length_c   1.000
_cell.angle_alpha   90.00
_cell.angle_beta   90.00
_cell.angle_gamma   90.00
#
_symmetry.space_group_name_H-M   'P 1'
#
loop_
_entity.id
_entity.type
_entity.pdbx_description
1 polymer ?
#
loop_
_entity_poly.entity_id
_entity_poly.type
_entity_poly.pdbx_seq_one_letter_code
_entity_poly.pdbx_strand_id
1 'polypeptide(L)'
;MTAPKNVLVLVEHEAGVVKDATFAAVTAAGKLGAVHALVAGDGPEAKSAAEAAAKIPGVEKVLLAADPAYAHTLPENVAPLAAGLMGGYDAFVAASTTTGKNIAPRVAALLDVMQLSEVIGIEGERTFLRPIYAGNAIATVESTDAKLVLTVRGTAFERAAAEGGSAAIEEIPGPGDAGLSGFVSLEATKSERPELTSAKIVVSGGRALKDAAMFEQVLTPLADKLGAAIGASRAAVDAGYISNDYQVGQTGKIVAPELYVAIGISGAIQHLAGMKDAKTIVAINKDPDAPIFQVADLGLVGDLFAIVPELTEKL
;
A
#
# COMPACT_ATOMS: atom_id res chain seq x y z
N MET A 1 17.49 -24.73 -7.82
CA MET A 1 17.54 -24.03 -6.53
C MET A 1 16.34 -24.46 -5.71
N THR A 2 16.50 -24.73 -4.42
CA THR A 2 15.39 -25.12 -3.52
C THR A 2 14.50 -23.92 -3.24
N ALA A 3 13.21 -24.15 -2.95
CA ALA A 3 12.26 -23.13 -2.52
C ALA A 3 12.80 -22.33 -1.31
N PRO A 4 12.48 -21.06 -1.20
CA PRO A 4 12.73 -20.31 0.02
C PRO A 4 12.12 -21.03 1.21
N LYS A 5 12.92 -21.31 2.24
CA LYS A 5 12.42 -21.99 3.44
C LYS A 5 12.00 -21.01 4.52
N ASN A 6 12.69 -19.86 4.62
CA ASN A 6 12.40 -18.83 5.58
C ASN A 6 12.24 -17.48 4.89
N VAL A 7 11.17 -16.79 5.20
CA VAL A 7 10.81 -15.50 4.61
C VAL A 7 10.72 -14.45 5.71
N LEU A 8 11.50 -13.37 5.57
CA LEU A 8 11.44 -12.22 6.46
C LEU A 8 10.45 -11.19 5.91
N VAL A 9 9.40 -10.89 6.66
CA VAL A 9 8.40 -9.89 6.27
C VAL A 9 8.58 -8.64 7.10
N LEU A 10 8.72 -7.48 6.46
CA LEU A 10 8.73 -6.19 7.15
C LEU A 10 7.30 -5.86 7.60
N VAL A 11 7.12 -5.67 8.90
CA VAL A 11 5.86 -5.20 9.48
C VAL A 11 5.84 -3.67 9.46
N GLU A 12 4.88 -3.12 8.76
CA GLU A 12 4.61 -1.68 8.83
C GLU A 12 3.58 -1.42 9.92
N HIS A 13 3.87 -0.47 10.80
CA HIS A 13 2.99 -0.07 11.89
C HIS A 13 3.04 1.45 12.13
N GLU A 14 2.02 1.97 12.76
CA GLU A 14 1.95 3.34 13.22
C GLU A 14 1.25 3.38 14.57
N ALA A 15 1.85 4.06 15.53
CA ALA A 15 1.37 4.11 16.92
C ALA A 15 1.03 2.71 17.50
N GLY A 16 1.83 1.69 17.14
CA GLY A 16 1.63 0.31 17.62
C GLY A 16 0.57 -0.50 16.86
N VAL A 17 -0.09 0.10 15.87
CA VAL A 17 -1.11 -0.58 15.03
C VAL A 17 -0.48 -1.06 13.74
N VAL A 18 -0.58 -2.36 13.45
CA VAL A 18 -0.09 -2.97 12.21
C VAL A 18 -0.93 -2.46 11.04
N LYS A 19 -0.27 -2.01 9.98
CA LYS A 19 -0.93 -1.50 8.76
C LYS A 19 -1.51 -2.65 7.93
N ASP A 20 -2.66 -2.41 7.31
CA ASP A 20 -3.37 -3.37 6.45
C ASP A 20 -2.51 -4.00 5.36
N ALA A 21 -1.58 -3.25 4.79
CA ALA A 21 -0.67 -3.72 3.76
C ALA A 21 0.25 -4.87 4.25
N THR A 22 0.57 -4.91 5.55
CA THR A 22 1.35 -6.00 6.16
C THR A 22 0.62 -7.33 6.09
N PHE A 23 -0.71 -7.35 6.33
CA PHE A 23 -1.49 -8.61 6.29
C PHE A 23 -1.47 -9.24 4.89
N ALA A 24 -1.54 -8.43 3.84
CA ALA A 24 -1.41 -8.92 2.47
C ALA A 24 0.03 -9.40 2.16
N ALA A 25 1.05 -8.71 2.70
CA ALA A 25 2.44 -9.13 2.57
C ALA A 25 2.71 -10.48 3.27
N VAL A 26 2.10 -10.73 4.42
CA VAL A 26 2.17 -12.05 5.12
C VAL A 26 1.56 -13.14 4.26
N THR A 27 0.38 -12.92 3.66
CA THR A 27 -0.25 -13.90 2.75
C THR A 27 0.63 -14.19 1.54
N ALA A 28 1.21 -13.16 0.93
CA ALA A 28 2.13 -13.34 -0.19
C ALA A 28 3.38 -14.14 0.23
N ALA A 29 3.99 -13.79 1.36
CA ALA A 29 5.18 -14.42 1.89
C ALA A 29 4.96 -15.91 2.22
N GLY A 30 3.77 -16.27 2.74
CA GLY A 30 3.40 -17.66 3.03
C GLY A 30 3.41 -18.58 1.81
N LYS A 31 3.31 -18.03 0.58
CA LYS A 31 3.48 -18.80 -0.66
C LYS A 31 4.95 -19.15 -0.96
N LEU A 32 5.89 -18.50 -0.29
CA LEU A 32 7.33 -18.68 -0.48
C LEU A 32 7.97 -19.55 0.61
N GLY A 33 7.41 -19.59 1.81
CA GLY A 33 7.96 -20.38 2.91
C GLY A 33 7.43 -19.96 4.29
N ALA A 34 8.12 -20.38 5.34
CA ALA A 34 7.83 -20.03 6.72
C ALA A 34 8.01 -18.53 6.96
N VAL A 35 6.99 -17.87 7.49
CA VAL A 35 6.99 -16.41 7.64
C VAL A 35 7.46 -16.00 9.01
N HIS A 36 8.53 -15.20 9.05
CA HIS A 36 8.97 -14.48 10.23
C HIS A 36 8.75 -12.98 10.04
N ALA A 37 8.08 -12.35 10.99
CA ALA A 37 7.75 -10.93 10.95
C ALA A 37 8.84 -10.10 11.60
N LEU A 38 9.38 -9.10 10.92
CA LEU A 38 10.32 -8.13 11.47
C LEU A 38 9.58 -6.86 11.87
N VAL A 39 9.56 -6.56 13.15
CA VAL A 39 9.07 -5.30 13.71
C VAL A 39 10.27 -4.47 14.14
N ALA A 40 10.42 -3.30 13.53
CA ALA A 40 11.43 -2.31 13.87
C ALA A 40 10.73 -1.03 14.36
N GLY A 41 11.05 -0.57 15.56
CA GLY A 41 10.39 0.59 16.16
C GLY A 41 10.98 0.94 17.50
N ASP A 42 10.33 1.84 18.25
CA ASP A 42 10.76 2.25 19.57
C ASP A 42 9.66 2.00 20.63
N GLY A 43 10.12 1.75 21.84
CA GLY A 43 9.33 1.75 23.07
C GLY A 43 8.08 0.84 23.06
N PRO A 44 6.99 1.29 23.73
CA PRO A 44 5.76 0.51 23.87
C PRO A 44 5.03 0.27 22.54
N GLU A 45 5.16 1.19 21.57
CA GLU A 45 4.50 1.08 20.27
C GLU A 45 5.07 -0.10 19.46
N ALA A 46 6.39 -0.26 19.44
CA ALA A 46 7.03 -1.40 18.79
C ALA A 46 6.60 -2.73 19.43
N LYS A 47 6.47 -2.78 20.76
CA LYS A 47 5.99 -3.97 21.49
C LYS A 47 4.54 -4.29 21.14
N SER A 48 3.66 -3.28 21.11
CA SER A 48 2.26 -3.45 20.71
C SER A 48 2.14 -3.97 19.27
N ALA A 49 2.94 -3.43 18.35
CA ALA A 49 2.99 -3.91 16.96
C ALA A 49 3.48 -5.36 16.87
N ALA A 50 4.48 -5.75 17.67
CA ALA A 50 4.98 -7.12 17.72
C ALA A 50 3.95 -8.09 18.25
N GLU A 51 3.20 -7.71 19.33
CA GLU A 51 2.10 -8.49 19.87
C GLU A 51 0.95 -8.67 18.86
N ALA A 52 0.63 -7.62 18.10
CA ALA A 52 -0.34 -7.69 17.03
C ALA A 52 0.14 -8.58 15.87
N ALA A 53 1.40 -8.43 15.44
CA ALA A 53 2.00 -9.27 14.40
C ALA A 53 2.04 -10.75 14.78
N ALA A 54 2.27 -11.08 16.07
CA ALA A 54 2.28 -12.44 16.57
C ALA A 54 0.92 -13.15 16.47
N LYS A 55 -0.17 -12.39 16.41
CA LYS A 55 -1.53 -12.93 16.26
C LYS A 55 -1.95 -13.17 14.82
N ILE A 56 -1.16 -12.75 13.83
CA ILE A 56 -1.46 -12.95 12.41
C ILE A 56 -1.27 -14.43 12.07
N PRO A 57 -2.29 -15.15 11.56
CA PRO A 57 -2.14 -16.52 11.10
C PRO A 57 -1.10 -16.64 10.00
N GLY A 58 -0.24 -17.66 10.09
CA GLY A 58 0.84 -17.88 9.13
C GLY A 58 2.17 -17.23 9.52
N VAL A 59 2.19 -16.34 10.52
CA VAL A 59 3.43 -15.89 11.15
C VAL A 59 3.90 -16.94 12.15
N GLU A 60 5.12 -17.45 11.99
CA GLU A 60 5.69 -18.46 12.87
C GLU A 60 6.56 -17.86 13.98
N LYS A 61 7.16 -16.70 13.72
CA LYS A 61 8.01 -15.98 14.66
C LYS A 61 7.93 -14.47 14.40
N VAL A 62 8.05 -13.68 15.45
CA VAL A 62 8.23 -12.23 15.37
C VAL A 62 9.60 -11.87 15.89
N LEU A 63 10.36 -11.12 15.10
CA LEU A 63 11.63 -10.51 15.50
C LEU A 63 11.36 -9.05 15.83
N LEU A 64 11.58 -8.68 17.09
CA LEU A 64 11.39 -7.31 17.58
C LEU A 64 12.74 -6.62 17.76
N ALA A 65 13.02 -5.63 16.93
CA ALA A 65 14.12 -4.69 17.11
C ALA A 65 13.59 -3.39 17.73
N ALA A 66 13.64 -3.30 19.05
CA ALA A 66 13.13 -2.16 19.80
C ALA A 66 14.31 -1.22 20.16
N ASP A 67 14.49 -0.16 19.38
CA ASP A 67 15.55 0.82 19.56
C ASP A 67 15.10 2.20 19.04
N PRO A 68 15.43 3.32 19.72
CA PRO A 68 15.12 4.68 19.26
C PRO A 68 15.53 4.98 17.81
N ALA A 69 16.58 4.33 17.30
CA ALA A 69 17.02 4.46 15.90
C ALA A 69 15.95 4.03 14.89
N TYR A 70 14.95 3.23 15.31
CA TYR A 70 13.87 2.74 14.44
C TYR A 70 12.54 3.46 14.63
N ALA A 71 12.45 4.45 15.53
CA ALA A 71 11.22 5.17 15.86
C ALA A 71 10.47 5.73 14.65
N HIS A 72 11.18 6.17 13.62
CA HIS A 72 10.64 6.78 12.41
C HIS A 72 10.86 5.95 11.15
N THR A 73 11.22 4.68 11.30
CA THR A 73 11.45 3.73 10.19
C THR A 73 12.34 4.27 9.07
N LEU A 74 13.37 5.06 9.44
CA LEU A 74 14.33 5.60 8.48
C LEU A 74 14.99 4.44 7.70
N PRO A 75 14.97 4.45 6.37
CA PRO A 75 15.48 3.34 5.57
C PRO A 75 16.98 3.11 5.76
N GLU A 76 17.72 4.15 6.13
CA GLU A 76 19.14 4.09 6.47
C GLU A 76 19.42 3.21 7.69
N ASN A 77 18.46 3.10 8.61
CA ASN A 77 18.56 2.30 9.83
C ASN A 77 17.90 0.92 9.67
N VAL A 78 16.70 0.87 9.04
CA VAL A 78 15.94 -0.38 8.91
C VAL A 78 16.53 -1.32 7.84
N ALA A 79 17.05 -0.79 6.74
CA ALA A 79 17.59 -1.65 5.69
C ALA A 79 18.86 -2.42 6.12
N PRO A 80 19.83 -1.83 6.84
CA PRO A 80 20.95 -2.59 7.41
C PRO A 80 20.52 -3.66 8.43
N LEU A 81 19.49 -3.36 9.25
CA LEU A 81 18.91 -4.35 10.17
C LEU A 81 18.37 -5.56 9.39
N ALA A 82 17.50 -5.31 8.40
CA ALA A 82 16.92 -6.37 7.58
C ALA A 82 17.99 -7.16 6.82
N ALA A 83 18.93 -6.47 6.17
CA ALA A 83 20.02 -7.11 5.42
C ALA A 83 20.93 -7.97 6.32
N GLY A 84 21.22 -7.53 7.54
CA GLY A 84 21.99 -8.29 8.52
C GLY A 84 21.34 -9.61 8.95
N LEU A 85 20.00 -9.68 8.93
CA LEU A 85 19.25 -10.88 9.26
C LEU A 85 19.22 -11.89 8.09
N MET A 86 19.44 -11.44 6.86
CA MET A 86 19.25 -12.26 5.65
C MET A 86 20.22 -13.46 5.54
N GLY A 87 21.19 -13.59 6.44
CA GLY A 87 21.97 -14.83 6.56
C GLY A 87 21.11 -16.06 6.89
N GLY A 88 20.02 -15.87 7.64
CA GLY A 88 19.05 -16.90 8.03
C GLY A 88 17.78 -16.99 7.17
N TYR A 89 17.65 -16.16 6.15
CA TYR A 89 16.44 -16.04 5.32
C TYR A 89 16.76 -16.16 3.83
N ASP A 90 15.82 -16.70 3.06
CA ASP A 90 15.91 -16.85 1.61
C ASP A 90 15.20 -15.73 0.86
N ALA A 91 14.21 -15.09 1.50
CA ALA A 91 13.46 -13.98 0.93
C ALA A 91 13.19 -12.89 1.96
N PHE A 92 13.25 -11.63 1.51
CA PHE A 92 12.74 -10.45 2.20
C PHE A 92 11.52 -9.94 1.44
N VAL A 93 10.41 -9.73 2.15
CA VAL A 93 9.15 -9.24 1.60
C VAL A 93 8.70 -7.99 2.35
N ALA A 94 8.38 -6.94 1.61
CA ALA A 94 7.73 -5.74 2.12
C ALA A 94 6.46 -5.45 1.30
N ALA A 95 5.52 -4.73 1.86
CA ALA A 95 4.40 -4.21 1.08
C ALA A 95 4.87 -3.12 0.10
N SER A 96 4.19 -2.96 -1.04
CA SER A 96 4.49 -1.90 -2.04
C SER A 96 3.96 -0.53 -1.62
N THR A 97 4.12 -0.17 -0.36
CA THR A 97 3.85 1.15 0.21
C THR A 97 5.02 2.10 -0.03
N THR A 98 4.89 3.36 0.35
CA THR A 98 6.02 4.29 0.35
C THR A 98 7.16 3.83 1.24
N THR A 99 6.85 3.23 2.39
CA THR A 99 7.85 2.67 3.33
C THR A 99 8.57 1.47 2.72
N GLY A 100 7.83 0.47 2.24
CA GLY A 100 8.43 -0.71 1.62
C GLY A 100 9.23 -0.39 0.37
N LYS A 101 8.75 0.53 -0.47
CA LYS A 101 9.47 1.01 -1.67
C LYS A 101 10.75 1.79 -1.36
N ASN A 102 10.87 2.34 -0.16
CA ASN A 102 12.07 3.03 0.29
C ASN A 102 13.09 2.07 0.94
N ILE A 103 12.62 1.06 1.67
CA ILE A 103 13.49 0.12 2.39
C ILE A 103 13.97 -1.04 1.50
N ALA A 104 13.07 -1.69 0.76
CA ALA A 104 13.40 -2.90 0.01
C ALA A 104 14.52 -2.73 -1.03
N PRO A 105 14.57 -1.67 -1.86
CA PRO A 105 15.66 -1.50 -2.80
C PRO A 105 17.01 -1.30 -2.13
N ARG A 106 17.02 -0.71 -0.93
CA ARG A 106 18.25 -0.56 -0.13
C ARG A 106 18.71 -1.91 0.45
N VAL A 107 17.77 -2.75 0.91
CA VAL A 107 18.06 -4.14 1.32
C VAL A 107 18.64 -4.92 0.14
N ALA A 108 18.02 -4.84 -1.05
CA ALA A 108 18.51 -5.51 -2.25
C ALA A 108 19.94 -5.08 -2.61
N ALA A 109 20.22 -3.77 -2.57
CA ALA A 109 21.54 -3.24 -2.84
C ALA A 109 22.61 -3.71 -1.81
N LEU A 110 22.25 -3.79 -0.52
CA LEU A 110 23.15 -4.29 0.52
C LEU A 110 23.46 -5.79 0.37
N LEU A 111 22.55 -6.54 -0.26
CA LEU A 111 22.70 -7.98 -0.51
C LEU A 111 23.30 -8.27 -1.90
N ASP A 112 23.51 -7.26 -2.73
CA ASP A 112 23.95 -7.38 -4.13
C ASP A 112 23.04 -8.30 -4.96
N VAL A 113 21.71 -8.08 -4.84
CA VAL A 113 20.67 -8.81 -5.59
C VAL A 113 19.67 -7.85 -6.23
N MET A 114 18.92 -8.34 -7.22
CA MET A 114 17.86 -7.56 -7.87
C MET A 114 16.56 -7.58 -7.04
N GLN A 115 15.93 -6.41 -6.93
CA GLN A 115 14.60 -6.31 -6.34
C GLN A 115 13.52 -6.66 -7.37
N LEU A 116 12.54 -7.45 -6.94
CA LEU A 116 11.29 -7.72 -7.66
C LEU A 116 10.20 -6.77 -7.14
N SER A 117 9.93 -5.70 -7.89
CA SER A 117 9.00 -4.64 -7.46
C SER A 117 7.57 -4.93 -7.89
N GLU A 118 6.61 -4.53 -7.05
CA GLU A 118 5.17 -4.56 -7.38
C GLU A 118 4.67 -5.96 -7.78
N VAL A 119 5.11 -6.99 -7.08
CA VAL A 119 4.67 -8.36 -7.34
C VAL A 119 3.16 -8.48 -7.09
N ILE A 120 2.44 -9.01 -8.08
CA ILE A 120 0.99 -9.25 -8.03
C ILE A 120 0.63 -10.73 -8.07
N GLY A 121 1.58 -11.61 -8.34
CA GLY A 121 1.40 -13.05 -8.36
C GLY A 121 2.70 -13.80 -8.09
N ILE A 122 2.58 -14.95 -7.45
CA ILE A 122 3.67 -15.88 -7.15
C ILE A 122 3.26 -17.21 -7.75
N GLU A 123 3.90 -17.59 -8.87
CA GLU A 123 3.54 -18.78 -9.66
C GLU A 123 4.48 -19.97 -9.44
N GLY A 124 5.58 -19.74 -8.75
CA GLY A 124 6.57 -20.74 -8.42
C GLY A 124 7.55 -20.24 -7.38
N GLU A 125 8.51 -21.08 -7.03
CA GLU A 125 9.51 -20.78 -6.01
C GLU A 125 10.31 -19.51 -6.32
N ARG A 126 10.44 -19.18 -7.60
CA ARG A 126 11.25 -18.05 -8.09
C ARG A 126 10.58 -17.31 -9.25
N THR A 127 9.32 -17.64 -9.57
CA THR A 127 8.57 -17.08 -10.70
C THR A 127 7.46 -16.17 -10.19
N PHE A 128 7.45 -14.94 -10.71
CA PHE A 128 6.61 -13.87 -10.20
C PHE A 128 5.92 -13.12 -11.33
N LEU A 129 4.69 -12.67 -11.08
CA LEU A 129 3.97 -11.76 -11.96
C LEU A 129 4.11 -10.34 -11.47
N ARG A 130 4.40 -9.42 -12.38
CA ARG A 130 4.45 -8.00 -12.08
C ARG A 130 3.91 -7.14 -13.22
N PRO A 131 3.20 -6.06 -12.92
CA PRO A 131 2.69 -5.16 -13.95
C PRO A 131 3.82 -4.28 -14.50
N ILE A 132 3.78 -4.05 -15.80
CA ILE A 132 4.63 -3.11 -16.53
C ILE A 132 3.77 -2.21 -17.40
N TYR A 133 4.31 -1.12 -17.96
CA TYR A 133 3.57 -0.14 -18.76
C TYR A 133 2.28 0.34 -18.08
N ALA A 134 2.42 0.80 -16.82
CA ALA A 134 1.29 1.24 -15.99
C ALA A 134 0.18 0.17 -15.81
N GLY A 135 0.55 -1.11 -15.84
CA GLY A 135 -0.38 -2.23 -15.68
C GLY A 135 -1.09 -2.66 -16.96
N ASN A 136 -0.71 -2.14 -18.13
CA ASN A 136 -1.25 -2.59 -19.41
C ASN A 136 -0.67 -3.92 -19.88
N ALA A 137 0.44 -4.34 -19.30
CA ALA A 137 1.03 -5.65 -19.53
C ALA A 137 1.46 -6.28 -18.20
N ILE A 138 1.39 -7.59 -18.13
CA ILE A 138 1.88 -8.38 -17.00
C ILE A 138 3.11 -9.14 -17.47
N ALA A 139 4.23 -8.90 -16.81
CA ALA A 139 5.46 -9.63 -17.05
C ALA A 139 5.56 -10.82 -16.08
N THR A 140 5.85 -12.00 -16.62
CA THR A 140 6.32 -13.14 -15.83
C THR A 140 7.84 -13.04 -15.75
N VAL A 141 8.38 -12.96 -14.53
CA VAL A 141 9.82 -12.84 -14.29
C VAL A 141 10.30 -13.99 -13.40
N GLU A 142 11.49 -14.50 -13.69
CA GLU A 142 12.16 -15.49 -12.88
C GLU A 142 13.45 -14.90 -12.30
N SER A 143 13.64 -15.02 -10.98
CA SER A 143 14.88 -14.57 -10.31
C SER A 143 15.88 -15.71 -10.25
N THR A 144 17.11 -15.44 -10.63
CA THR A 144 18.26 -16.35 -10.50
C THR A 144 19.16 -15.99 -9.32
N ASP A 145 18.86 -14.93 -8.58
CA ASP A 145 19.65 -14.44 -7.45
C ASP A 145 19.66 -15.42 -6.27
N ALA A 146 20.68 -15.38 -5.45
CA ALA A 146 20.79 -16.24 -4.28
C ALA A 146 19.70 -15.97 -3.24
N LYS A 147 19.31 -14.70 -3.07
CA LYS A 147 18.25 -14.23 -2.18
C LYS A 147 17.18 -13.51 -2.97
N LEU A 148 15.95 -13.54 -2.47
CA LEU A 148 14.84 -12.79 -3.05
C LEU A 148 14.58 -11.53 -2.23
N VAL A 149 14.38 -10.40 -2.90
CA VAL A 149 13.88 -9.17 -2.30
C VAL A 149 12.68 -8.69 -3.08
N LEU A 150 11.51 -8.65 -2.43
CA LEU A 150 10.25 -8.35 -3.10
C LEU A 150 9.52 -7.18 -2.43
N THR A 151 8.88 -6.36 -3.26
CA THR A 151 7.73 -5.60 -2.78
C THR A 151 6.45 -6.16 -3.40
N VAL A 152 5.43 -6.39 -2.57
CA VAL A 152 4.17 -7.00 -3.01
C VAL A 152 3.04 -5.99 -3.02
N ARG A 153 2.21 -6.01 -4.06
CA ARG A 153 1.04 -5.13 -4.16
C ARG A 153 -0.06 -5.66 -3.25
N GLY A 154 -0.38 -4.93 -2.18
CA GLY A 154 -1.35 -5.38 -1.17
C GLY A 154 -2.74 -5.69 -1.74
N THR A 155 -3.17 -4.98 -2.80
CA THR A 155 -4.47 -5.21 -3.45
C THR A 155 -4.54 -6.50 -4.28
N ALA A 156 -3.41 -7.16 -4.55
CA ALA A 156 -3.34 -8.40 -5.33
C ALA A 156 -3.35 -9.66 -4.45
N PHE A 157 -3.28 -9.51 -3.15
CA PHE A 157 -3.27 -10.64 -2.20
C PHE A 157 -4.35 -10.46 -1.15
N GLU A 158 -5.00 -11.54 -0.77
CA GLU A 158 -5.93 -11.52 0.35
C GLU A 158 -5.22 -11.12 1.64
N ARG A 159 -5.90 -10.35 2.48
CA ARG A 159 -5.36 -9.98 3.79
C ARG A 159 -5.47 -11.17 4.73
N ALA A 160 -4.39 -11.53 5.40
CA ALA A 160 -4.44 -12.44 6.51
C ALA A 160 -5.37 -11.88 7.61
N ALA A 161 -5.99 -12.74 8.39
CA ALA A 161 -6.76 -12.30 9.55
C ALA A 161 -5.85 -11.63 10.58
N ALA A 162 -6.37 -10.66 11.33
CA ALA A 162 -5.61 -9.97 12.38
C ALA A 162 -5.42 -10.83 13.64
N GLU A 163 -6.23 -11.87 13.80
CA GLU A 163 -6.27 -12.73 14.97
C GLU A 163 -6.30 -14.20 14.54
N GLY A 164 -5.80 -15.09 15.39
CA GLY A 164 -5.79 -16.54 15.18
C GLY A 164 -4.40 -17.16 15.17
N GLY A 165 -3.33 -16.35 15.11
CA GLY A 165 -1.95 -16.77 15.30
C GLY A 165 -1.49 -16.70 16.76
N SER A 166 -0.31 -17.27 17.03
CA SER A 166 0.30 -17.27 18.38
C SER A 166 1.83 -17.41 18.29
N ALA A 167 2.43 -16.61 17.41
CA ALA A 167 3.87 -16.65 17.18
C ALA A 167 4.67 -16.20 18.42
N ALA A 168 5.83 -16.80 18.63
CA ALA A 168 6.75 -16.33 19.66
C ALA A 168 7.41 -15.02 19.23
N ILE A 169 7.56 -14.10 20.17
CA ILE A 169 8.28 -12.83 19.97
C ILE A 169 9.70 -13.00 20.52
N GLU A 170 10.68 -12.71 19.68
CA GLU A 170 12.10 -12.71 20.00
C GLU A 170 12.63 -11.27 19.89
N GLU A 171 13.12 -10.72 21.00
CA GLU A 171 13.85 -9.43 20.95
C GLU A 171 15.22 -9.65 20.35
N ILE A 172 15.57 -8.83 19.35
CA ILE A 172 16.85 -8.90 18.65
C ILE A 172 17.57 -7.57 18.72
N PRO A 173 18.92 -7.57 18.83
CA PRO A 173 19.69 -6.35 18.66
C PRO A 173 19.70 -5.93 17.18
N GLY A 174 19.81 -4.62 16.95
CA GLY A 174 20.03 -4.06 15.63
C GLY A 174 21.34 -3.29 15.56
N PRO A 175 21.78 -2.87 14.35
CA PRO A 175 22.98 -2.05 14.18
C PRO A 175 22.84 -0.62 14.75
N GLY A 176 21.61 -0.21 15.13
CA GLY A 176 21.32 1.13 15.65
C GLY A 176 21.25 2.21 14.56
N ASP A 177 21.56 3.45 14.96
CA ASP A 177 21.52 4.60 14.05
C ASP A 177 22.78 4.63 13.15
N ALA A 178 22.54 4.68 11.84
CA ALA A 178 23.61 4.78 10.83
C ALA A 178 24.22 6.20 10.73
N GLY A 179 23.60 7.20 11.34
CA GLY A 179 24.07 8.58 11.31
C GLY A 179 24.04 9.24 9.93
N LEU A 180 23.26 8.70 8.98
CA LEU A 180 23.20 9.19 7.59
C LEU A 180 22.04 10.15 7.37
N SER A 181 20.95 10.03 8.12
CA SER A 181 19.77 10.89 8.06
C SER A 181 19.17 11.06 9.44
N GLY A 182 18.37 12.10 9.64
CA GLY A 182 17.66 12.38 10.87
C GLY A 182 16.22 12.78 10.61
N PHE A 183 15.31 12.33 11.46
CA PHE A 183 13.92 12.78 11.42
C PHE A 183 13.81 14.21 11.93
N VAL A 184 13.12 15.07 11.18
CA VAL A 184 12.88 16.47 11.56
C VAL A 184 11.45 16.67 12.02
N SER A 185 10.49 16.36 11.17
CA SER A 185 9.06 16.49 11.47
C SER A 185 8.21 15.69 10.49
N LEU A 186 7.00 15.35 10.91
CA LEU A 186 5.96 14.77 10.07
C LEU A 186 4.70 15.63 10.18
N GLU A 187 4.26 16.18 9.06
CA GLU A 187 2.95 16.81 8.94
C GLU A 187 2.01 15.81 8.28
N ALA A 188 1.17 15.16 9.07
CA ALA A 188 0.18 14.21 8.58
C ALA A 188 -1.22 14.80 8.67
N THR A 189 -2.01 14.65 7.62
CA THR A 189 -3.43 15.01 7.64
C THR A 189 -4.18 13.97 8.49
N LYS A 190 -4.71 14.40 9.65
CA LYS A 190 -5.60 13.56 10.45
C LYS A 190 -6.97 13.53 9.78
N SER A 191 -7.46 12.37 9.47
CA SER A 191 -8.81 12.14 8.94
C SER A 191 -9.51 11.09 9.79
N GLU A 192 -10.79 11.32 10.10
CA GLU A 192 -11.67 10.32 10.72
C GLU A 192 -12.21 9.31 9.69
N ARG A 193 -11.95 9.53 8.39
CA ARG A 193 -12.35 8.64 7.31
C ARG A 193 -11.45 7.42 7.21
N PRO A 194 -11.96 6.31 6.64
CA PRO A 194 -11.13 5.14 6.35
C PRO A 194 -9.88 5.52 5.55
N GLU A 195 -8.77 4.84 5.80
CA GLU A 195 -7.56 5.00 4.98
C GLU A 195 -7.86 4.61 3.52
N LEU A 196 -7.36 5.42 2.58
CA LEU A 196 -7.63 5.27 1.15
C LEU A 196 -7.25 3.88 0.60
N THR A 197 -6.16 3.31 1.09
CA THR A 197 -5.65 1.99 0.64
C THR A 197 -6.43 0.81 1.19
N SER A 198 -7.22 1.01 2.25
CA SER A 198 -7.98 -0.05 2.92
C SER A 198 -9.50 0.11 2.82
N ALA A 199 -9.96 1.27 2.34
CA ALA A 199 -11.37 1.60 2.26
C ALA A 199 -12.12 0.66 1.31
N LYS A 200 -13.32 0.23 1.71
CA LYS A 200 -14.23 -0.55 0.86
C LYS A 200 -14.88 0.30 -0.22
N ILE A 201 -15.08 1.58 0.06
CA ILE A 201 -15.69 2.55 -0.87
C ILE A 201 -14.74 3.75 -0.99
N VAL A 202 -14.47 4.18 -2.20
CA VAL A 202 -13.68 5.36 -2.51
C VAL A 202 -14.47 6.31 -3.40
N VAL A 203 -14.60 7.56 -2.99
CA VAL A 203 -15.15 8.64 -3.80
C VAL A 203 -13.99 9.55 -4.21
N SER A 204 -13.70 9.64 -5.49
CA SER A 204 -12.51 10.31 -6.00
C SER A 204 -12.85 11.47 -6.93
N GLY A 205 -12.19 12.61 -6.70
CA GLY A 205 -12.42 13.84 -7.43
C GLY A 205 -11.33 14.19 -8.44
N GLY A 206 -11.76 14.71 -9.59
CA GLY A 206 -10.87 15.20 -10.63
C GLY A 206 -10.78 16.72 -10.68
N ARG A 207 -9.93 17.24 -11.59
CA ARG A 207 -9.75 18.67 -11.81
C ARG A 207 -11.03 19.41 -12.23
N ALA A 208 -12.05 18.68 -12.74
CA ALA A 208 -13.35 19.25 -13.13
C ALA A 208 -14.12 19.87 -11.94
N LEU A 209 -13.71 19.61 -10.69
CA LEU A 209 -14.25 20.22 -9.48
C LEU A 209 -13.82 21.68 -9.26
N LYS A 210 -12.97 22.22 -10.13
CA LYS A 210 -12.59 23.63 -10.28
C LYS A 210 -11.63 24.17 -9.21
N ASP A 211 -11.91 24.00 -7.92
CA ASP A 211 -11.11 24.48 -6.80
C ASP A 211 -11.28 23.60 -5.55
N ALA A 212 -10.55 23.92 -4.49
CA ALA A 212 -10.56 23.18 -3.22
C ALA A 212 -11.93 23.25 -2.51
N ALA A 213 -12.60 24.40 -2.55
CA ALA A 213 -13.91 24.58 -1.89
C ALA A 213 -14.98 23.72 -2.58
N MET A 214 -15.02 23.72 -3.91
CA MET A 214 -15.93 22.88 -4.68
C MET A 214 -15.59 21.41 -4.55
N PHE A 215 -14.30 21.06 -4.48
CA PHE A 215 -13.86 19.70 -4.22
C PHE A 215 -14.43 19.17 -2.90
N GLU A 216 -14.30 19.92 -1.83
CA GLU A 216 -14.83 19.56 -0.52
C GLU A 216 -16.37 19.56 -0.51
N GLN A 217 -16.99 20.61 -1.00
CA GLN A 217 -18.44 20.77 -0.99
C GLN A 217 -19.19 19.67 -1.75
N VAL A 218 -18.63 19.18 -2.84
CA VAL A 218 -19.28 18.16 -3.68
C VAL A 218 -18.99 16.75 -3.18
N LEU A 219 -17.72 16.47 -2.80
CA LEU A 219 -17.34 15.07 -2.45
C LEU A 219 -17.66 14.69 -1.01
N THR A 220 -17.51 15.63 -0.08
CA THR A 220 -17.65 15.34 1.36
C THR A 220 -19.03 14.78 1.72
N PRO A 221 -20.18 15.39 1.28
CA PRO A 221 -21.48 14.85 1.63
C PRO A 221 -21.74 13.45 1.08
N LEU A 222 -21.29 13.17 -0.14
CA LEU A 222 -21.42 11.85 -0.74
C LEU A 222 -20.53 10.82 -0.03
N ALA A 223 -19.28 11.19 0.28
CA ALA A 223 -18.35 10.32 1.00
C ALA A 223 -18.84 10.00 2.42
N ASP A 224 -19.41 10.98 3.13
CA ASP A 224 -19.99 10.79 4.46
C ASP A 224 -21.17 9.82 4.41
N LYS A 225 -22.05 10.00 3.44
CA LYS A 225 -23.24 9.15 3.29
C LYS A 225 -22.89 7.69 2.99
N LEU A 226 -21.81 7.48 2.24
CA LEU A 226 -21.31 6.15 1.87
C LEU A 226 -20.31 5.55 2.88
N GLY A 227 -19.87 6.31 3.89
CA GLY A 227 -18.75 5.91 4.76
C GLY A 227 -17.46 5.70 3.96
N ALA A 228 -17.25 6.49 2.91
CA ALA A 228 -16.19 6.31 1.93
C ALA A 228 -14.91 7.09 2.29
N ALA A 229 -13.77 6.57 1.84
CA ALA A 229 -12.55 7.36 1.74
C ALA A 229 -12.65 8.34 0.57
N ILE A 230 -11.98 9.49 0.69
CA ILE A 230 -11.85 10.46 -0.40
C ILE A 230 -10.54 10.21 -1.12
N GLY A 231 -10.59 10.16 -2.47
CA GLY A 231 -9.45 10.10 -3.35
C GLY A 231 -9.39 11.32 -4.27
N ALA A 232 -8.26 11.51 -4.94
CA ALA A 232 -8.09 12.57 -5.90
C ALA A 232 -7.24 12.15 -7.10
N SER A 233 -7.49 12.76 -8.25
CA SER A 233 -6.58 12.65 -9.37
C SER A 233 -5.32 13.49 -9.12
N ARG A 234 -4.18 13.12 -9.74
CA ARG A 234 -2.97 13.93 -9.71
C ARG A 234 -3.23 15.39 -10.12
N ALA A 235 -4.06 15.61 -11.16
CA ALA A 235 -4.37 16.94 -11.63
C ALA A 235 -5.13 17.81 -10.61
N ALA A 236 -5.93 17.20 -9.71
CA ALA A 236 -6.58 17.92 -8.61
C ALA A 236 -5.59 18.25 -7.48
N VAL A 237 -4.67 17.33 -7.18
CA VAL A 237 -3.58 17.54 -6.21
C VAL A 237 -2.61 18.62 -6.68
N ASP A 238 -2.13 18.54 -7.94
CA ASP A 238 -1.22 19.52 -8.53
C ASP A 238 -1.86 20.93 -8.60
N ALA A 239 -3.20 20.99 -8.70
CA ALA A 239 -3.97 22.24 -8.65
C ALA A 239 -4.23 22.75 -7.21
N GLY A 240 -3.78 22.03 -6.20
CA GLY A 240 -3.91 22.44 -4.78
C GLY A 240 -5.31 22.23 -4.19
N TYR A 241 -6.16 21.37 -4.78
CA TYR A 241 -7.50 21.12 -4.25
C TYR A 241 -7.50 20.29 -2.97
N ILE A 242 -6.53 19.40 -2.85
CA ILE A 242 -6.37 18.49 -1.71
C ILE A 242 -4.90 18.06 -1.60
N SER A 243 -4.48 17.56 -0.42
CA SER A 243 -3.14 17.04 -0.16
C SER A 243 -2.79 15.85 -1.07
N ASN A 244 -1.49 15.69 -1.35
CA ASN A 244 -0.95 14.53 -2.07
C ASN A 244 -1.27 13.17 -1.40
N ASP A 245 -1.56 13.14 -0.12
CA ASP A 245 -1.95 11.93 0.62
C ASP A 245 -3.23 11.28 0.08
N TYR A 246 -4.05 12.05 -0.62
CA TYR A 246 -5.29 11.59 -1.24
C TYR A 246 -5.12 11.18 -2.71
N GLN A 247 -3.91 11.29 -3.27
CA GLN A 247 -3.69 10.97 -4.67
C GLN A 247 -3.86 9.48 -4.95
N VAL A 248 -4.72 9.16 -5.92
CA VAL A 248 -4.89 7.81 -6.50
C VAL A 248 -4.21 7.76 -7.87
N GLY A 249 -3.38 6.76 -8.10
CA GLY A 249 -2.70 6.58 -9.37
C GLY A 249 -1.34 5.92 -9.24
N GLN A 250 -0.63 5.81 -10.34
CA GLN A 250 0.70 5.19 -10.45
C GLN A 250 1.73 5.79 -9.48
N THR A 251 1.70 7.11 -9.27
CA THR A 251 2.61 7.84 -8.38
C THR A 251 1.99 8.20 -7.04
N GLY A 252 0.73 7.80 -6.82
CA GLY A 252 0.01 7.93 -5.57
C GLY A 252 -0.29 6.58 -4.94
N LYS A 253 -1.45 6.50 -4.29
CA LYS A 253 -1.94 5.24 -3.69
C LYS A 253 -2.62 4.38 -4.74
N ILE A 254 -2.40 3.07 -4.66
CA ILE A 254 -3.11 2.07 -5.45
C ILE A 254 -4.23 1.51 -4.56
N VAL A 255 -5.45 1.54 -5.09
CA VAL A 255 -6.66 1.13 -4.37
C VAL A 255 -7.43 0.07 -5.16
N ALA A 256 -8.10 -0.84 -4.46
CA ALA A 256 -8.99 -1.84 -5.05
C ALA A 256 -10.24 -2.00 -4.16
N PRO A 257 -11.08 -0.94 -4.05
CA PRO A 257 -12.28 -0.96 -3.24
C PRO A 257 -13.36 -1.85 -3.87
N GLU A 258 -14.41 -2.12 -3.11
CA GLU A 258 -15.63 -2.73 -3.64
C GLU A 258 -16.38 -1.77 -4.58
N LEU A 259 -16.33 -0.46 -4.27
CA LEU A 259 -16.92 0.60 -5.10
C LEU A 259 -15.96 1.78 -5.24
N TYR A 260 -15.67 2.16 -6.46
CA TYR A 260 -14.91 3.37 -6.79
C TYR A 260 -15.81 4.34 -7.58
N VAL A 261 -16.05 5.53 -7.02
CA VAL A 261 -16.84 6.58 -7.69
C VAL A 261 -15.90 7.66 -8.22
N ALA A 262 -15.74 7.73 -9.53
CA ALA A 262 -14.87 8.69 -10.23
C ALA A 262 -15.68 9.92 -10.67
N ILE A 263 -15.46 11.07 -10.01
CA ILE A 263 -16.22 12.31 -10.24
C ILE A 263 -15.32 13.33 -10.97
N GLY A 264 -15.65 13.63 -12.22
CA GLY A 264 -14.91 14.58 -13.04
C GLY A 264 -13.45 14.19 -13.31
N ILE A 265 -13.17 12.91 -13.35
CA ILE A 265 -11.86 12.31 -13.66
C ILE A 265 -11.84 11.91 -15.14
N SER A 266 -10.78 12.27 -15.86
CA SER A 266 -10.66 11.97 -17.29
C SER A 266 -10.36 10.49 -17.59
N GLY A 267 -9.72 9.77 -16.68
CA GLY A 267 -9.27 8.39 -16.95
C GLY A 267 -7.90 8.32 -17.64
N ALA A 268 -7.00 9.23 -17.32
CA ALA A 268 -5.61 9.11 -17.76
C ALA A 268 -5.02 7.79 -17.24
N ILE A 269 -4.16 7.16 -18.06
CA ILE A 269 -3.59 5.83 -17.80
C ILE A 269 -2.90 5.74 -16.42
N GLN A 270 -2.28 6.84 -15.96
CA GLN A 270 -1.62 6.91 -14.67
C GLN A 270 -2.64 6.84 -13.50
N HIS A 271 -3.84 7.41 -13.68
CA HIS A 271 -4.91 7.30 -12.70
C HIS A 271 -5.53 5.89 -12.71
N LEU A 272 -5.80 5.36 -13.91
CA LEU A 272 -6.34 4.02 -14.07
C LEU A 272 -5.44 2.95 -13.44
N ALA A 273 -4.12 3.09 -13.55
CA ALA A 273 -3.16 2.20 -12.89
C ALA A 273 -3.34 2.10 -11.37
N GLY A 274 -3.95 3.10 -10.75
CA GLY A 274 -4.19 3.13 -9.31
C GLY A 274 -5.57 2.66 -8.87
N MET A 275 -6.54 2.43 -9.78
CA MET A 275 -7.93 2.13 -9.35
C MET A 275 -8.67 1.10 -10.22
N LYS A 276 -8.09 0.68 -11.33
CA LYS A 276 -8.77 -0.25 -12.26
C LYS A 276 -9.11 -1.62 -11.67
N ASP A 277 -8.47 -1.99 -10.56
CA ASP A 277 -8.71 -3.25 -9.86
C ASP A 277 -9.88 -3.15 -8.86
N ALA A 278 -10.60 -2.01 -8.80
CA ALA A 278 -11.85 -1.88 -8.05
C ALA A 278 -12.92 -2.85 -8.60
N LYS A 279 -13.75 -3.42 -7.71
CA LYS A 279 -14.77 -4.40 -8.12
C LYS A 279 -15.89 -3.77 -8.94
N THR A 280 -16.27 -2.54 -8.59
CA THR A 280 -17.29 -1.75 -9.32
C THR A 280 -16.77 -0.32 -9.46
N ILE A 281 -16.81 0.18 -10.68
CA ILE A 281 -16.39 1.55 -11.01
C ILE A 281 -17.60 2.32 -11.54
N VAL A 282 -17.94 3.40 -10.87
CA VAL A 282 -18.95 4.38 -11.30
C VAL A 282 -18.26 5.65 -11.75
N ALA A 283 -18.54 6.13 -12.95
CA ALA A 283 -17.95 7.35 -13.49
C ALA A 283 -19.01 8.42 -13.77
N ILE A 284 -18.69 9.65 -13.35
CA ILE A 284 -19.50 10.85 -13.66
C ILE A 284 -18.60 11.84 -14.38
N ASN A 285 -18.89 12.12 -15.64
CA ASN A 285 -18.16 13.08 -16.45
C ASN A 285 -19.08 13.75 -17.47
N LYS A 286 -18.82 15.02 -17.79
CA LYS A 286 -19.58 15.73 -18.84
C LYS A 286 -19.18 15.35 -20.25
N ASP A 287 -17.94 14.84 -20.43
CA ASP A 287 -17.39 14.40 -21.71
C ASP A 287 -17.73 12.92 -21.91
N PRO A 288 -18.61 12.58 -22.88
CA PRO A 288 -18.99 11.20 -23.14
C PRO A 288 -17.83 10.34 -23.66
N ASP A 289 -16.81 10.96 -24.22
CA ASP A 289 -15.63 10.28 -24.79
C ASP A 289 -14.48 10.18 -23.77
N ALA A 290 -14.68 10.59 -22.51
CA ALA A 290 -13.66 10.50 -21.48
C ALA A 290 -13.19 9.04 -21.28
N PRO A 291 -11.87 8.77 -21.31
CA PRO A 291 -11.32 7.41 -21.18
C PRO A 291 -11.77 6.66 -19.90
N ILE A 292 -12.21 7.37 -18.86
CA ILE A 292 -12.71 6.75 -17.63
C ILE A 292 -13.90 5.83 -17.91
N PHE A 293 -14.75 6.14 -18.92
CA PHE A 293 -15.89 5.33 -19.29
C PHE A 293 -15.53 3.98 -19.91
N GLN A 294 -14.30 3.81 -20.38
CA GLN A 294 -13.82 2.53 -20.93
C GLN A 294 -13.60 1.47 -19.83
N VAL A 295 -13.45 1.91 -18.59
CA VAL A 295 -13.24 1.03 -17.42
C VAL A 295 -14.39 1.08 -16.42
N ALA A 296 -15.34 1.97 -16.62
CA ALA A 296 -16.50 2.12 -15.73
C ALA A 296 -17.55 1.05 -16.01
N ASP A 297 -18.07 0.42 -14.95
CA ASP A 297 -19.22 -0.47 -15.02
C ASP A 297 -20.52 0.31 -15.20
N LEU A 298 -20.59 1.51 -14.60
CA LEU A 298 -21.71 2.43 -14.72
C LEU A 298 -21.19 3.83 -15.02
N GLY A 299 -21.75 4.47 -16.07
CA GLY A 299 -21.39 5.81 -16.48
C GLY A 299 -22.57 6.77 -16.50
N LEU A 300 -22.40 7.95 -15.91
CA LEU A 300 -23.35 9.06 -15.98
C LEU A 300 -22.71 10.22 -16.74
N VAL A 301 -23.22 10.50 -17.93
CA VAL A 301 -22.75 11.63 -18.73
C VAL A 301 -23.57 12.88 -18.38
N GLY A 302 -22.93 13.88 -17.79
CA GLY A 302 -23.60 15.11 -17.41
C GLY A 302 -22.79 16.00 -16.46
N ASP A 303 -23.46 17.06 -15.96
CA ASP A 303 -22.84 17.98 -15.03
C ASP A 303 -22.76 17.38 -13.62
N LEU A 304 -21.53 17.20 -13.15
CA LEU A 304 -21.26 16.65 -11.81
C LEU A 304 -21.87 17.51 -10.69
N PHE A 305 -21.98 18.83 -10.89
CA PHE A 305 -22.57 19.75 -9.90
C PHE A 305 -24.10 19.60 -9.77
N ALA A 306 -24.76 18.98 -10.74
CA ALA A 306 -26.18 18.61 -10.65
C ALA A 306 -26.33 17.14 -10.19
N ILE A 307 -25.58 16.22 -10.79
CA ILE A 307 -25.73 14.77 -10.58
C ILE A 307 -25.31 14.35 -9.17
N VAL A 308 -24.17 14.85 -8.65
CA VAL A 308 -23.64 14.37 -7.36
C VAL A 308 -24.52 14.79 -6.18
N PRO A 309 -25.04 16.03 -6.08
CA PRO A 309 -25.99 16.38 -5.03
C PRO A 309 -27.28 15.55 -5.11
N GLU A 310 -27.86 15.37 -6.32
CA GLU A 310 -29.07 14.55 -6.51
C GLU A 310 -28.84 13.08 -6.10
N LEU A 311 -27.69 12.51 -6.46
CA LEU A 311 -27.31 11.17 -6.04
C LEU A 311 -27.19 11.09 -4.51
N THR A 312 -26.57 12.10 -3.89
CA THR A 312 -26.39 12.15 -2.44
C THR A 312 -27.73 12.22 -1.69
N GLU A 313 -28.72 12.93 -2.24
CA GLU A 313 -30.06 13.00 -1.63
C GLU A 313 -30.82 11.66 -1.73
N LYS A 314 -30.62 10.91 -2.83
CA LYS A 314 -31.35 9.66 -3.09
C LYS A 314 -30.76 8.43 -2.37
N LEU A 315 -29.52 8.51 -1.91
CA LEU A 315 -28.88 7.50 -1.06
C LEU A 315 -29.27 7.64 0.41
#